data_965458f4ca9afa01580d3c45b1387a2c
#
_entry.id   965458f4ca9afa01580d3c45b1387a2c
#
_cell.length_a   1.000
_cell.length_b   1.000
_cell.length_c   1.000
_cell.angle_alpha   90.00
_cell.angle_beta   90.00
_cell.angle_gamma   90.00
#
_symmetry.space_group_name_H-M   'P 1'
#
loop_
_entity.id
_entity.type
_entity.pdbx_description
1 polymer ?
#
loop_
_entity_poly.entity_id
_entity_poly.type
_entity_poly.pdbx_seq_one_letter_code
_entity_poly.pdbx_strand_id
1 'polypeptide(L)'
;VCTGPMLLGIVLLLGVMYLCDKTGGSRHSRELLVCMITYTLLFSLTVTSFLSMVVTRFIADMLYEEKYDMVLPSFWGSTGIMLVAGGILYGIFLIFSGAGLLDGLLCLWLFGELTVTWNAMSYITAIKDYRGIMLSFTAAIVITFISGWVLLMLGIPHVEALLIAVAVGYGVMLLWDVILLYQYFPQGEKGAFLFLRWVDQFLPLAFTGFFINIGLFAHLVI
;
A
#
# COMPACT_ATOMS: atom_id res chain seq x y z
N VAL A 1 -7.79 -11.67 -11.62
CA VAL A 1 -8.12 -11.19 -10.26
C VAL A 1 -7.30 -9.95 -9.90
N CYS A 2 -6.02 -9.85 -10.31
CA CYS A 2 -5.16 -8.70 -10.02
C CYS A 2 -5.47 -7.44 -10.85
N THR A 3 -6.27 -7.51 -11.90
CA THR A 3 -6.54 -6.38 -12.81
C THR A 3 -7.44 -5.31 -12.20
N GLY A 4 -8.34 -5.67 -11.27
CA GLY A 4 -9.27 -4.73 -10.64
C GLY A 4 -8.57 -3.62 -9.87
N PRO A 5 -7.75 -3.94 -8.85
CA PRO A 5 -6.99 -2.94 -8.09
C PRO A 5 -6.05 -2.11 -8.96
N MET A 6 -5.43 -2.71 -10.00
CA MET A 6 -4.56 -1.99 -10.92
C MET A 6 -5.33 -0.94 -11.73
N LEU A 7 -6.51 -1.30 -12.28
CA LEU A 7 -7.37 -0.34 -13.00
C LEU A 7 -7.85 0.79 -12.09
N LEU A 8 -8.24 0.47 -10.86
CA LEU A 8 -8.67 1.47 -9.90
C LEU A 8 -7.53 2.41 -9.48
N GLY A 9 -6.30 1.90 -9.35
CA GLY A 9 -5.11 2.72 -9.12
C GLY A 9 -4.84 3.70 -10.27
N ILE A 10 -5.00 3.25 -11.52
CA ILE A 10 -4.89 4.13 -12.70
C ILE A 10 -5.99 5.20 -12.68
N VAL A 11 -7.24 4.83 -12.38
CA VAL A 11 -8.35 5.78 -12.27
C VAL A 11 -8.07 6.84 -11.20
N LEU A 12 -7.55 6.43 -10.04
CA LEU A 12 -7.18 7.35 -8.96
C LEU A 12 -6.12 8.33 -9.45
N LEU A 13 -5.06 7.85 -10.07
CA LEU A 13 -3.94 8.67 -10.54
C LEU A 13 -4.37 9.65 -11.62
N LEU A 14 -5.13 9.18 -12.61
CA LEU A 14 -5.70 10.04 -13.66
C LEU A 14 -6.65 11.09 -13.09
N GLY A 15 -7.43 10.71 -12.10
CA GLY A 15 -8.35 11.62 -11.44
C GLY A 15 -7.65 12.72 -10.63
N VAL A 16 -6.59 12.37 -9.91
CA VAL A 16 -5.77 13.34 -9.18
C VAL A 16 -5.10 14.33 -10.15
N MET A 17 -4.59 13.81 -11.29
CA MET A 17 -4.06 14.67 -12.37
C MET A 17 -5.14 15.61 -12.92
N TYR A 18 -6.35 15.10 -13.18
CA TYR A 18 -7.46 15.90 -13.66
C TYR A 18 -7.86 17.00 -12.67
N LEU A 19 -7.90 16.70 -11.36
CA LEU A 19 -8.16 17.70 -10.32
C LEU A 19 -7.08 18.78 -10.31
N CYS A 20 -5.81 18.43 -10.41
CA CYS A 20 -4.70 19.36 -10.47
C CYS A 20 -4.83 20.33 -11.66
N ASP A 21 -5.14 19.80 -12.85
CA ASP A 21 -5.31 20.62 -14.07
C ASP A 21 -6.56 21.52 -13.98
N LYS A 22 -7.68 20.99 -13.47
CA LYS A 22 -8.95 21.72 -13.36
C LYS A 22 -8.89 22.92 -12.40
N THR A 23 -8.06 22.82 -11.35
CA THR A 23 -7.90 23.84 -10.31
C THR A 23 -6.78 24.83 -10.59
N GLY A 24 -6.17 24.78 -11.78
CA GLY A 24 -5.14 25.73 -12.19
C GLY A 24 -3.74 25.38 -11.69
N GLY A 25 -3.50 24.12 -11.33
CA GLY A 25 -2.17 23.62 -10.98
C GLY A 25 -1.18 23.76 -12.12
N SER A 26 0.07 24.11 -11.82
CA SER A 26 1.12 24.21 -12.82
C SER A 26 1.49 22.81 -13.36
N ARG A 27 2.00 22.78 -14.61
CA ARG A 27 2.52 21.53 -15.19
C ARG A 27 3.59 20.88 -14.30
N HIS A 28 4.44 21.71 -13.72
CA HIS A 28 5.50 21.26 -12.80
C HIS A 28 4.91 20.62 -11.52
N SER A 29 3.89 21.23 -10.91
CA SER A 29 3.22 20.65 -9.72
C SER A 29 2.57 19.30 -10.03
N ARG A 30 1.98 19.15 -11.21
CA ARG A 30 1.40 17.87 -11.67
C ARG A 30 2.45 16.80 -11.86
N GLU A 31 3.56 17.11 -12.53
CA GLU A 31 4.66 16.17 -12.78
C GLU A 31 5.30 15.72 -11.46
N LEU A 32 5.54 16.65 -10.53
CA LEU A 32 6.04 16.33 -9.18
C LEU A 32 5.08 15.41 -8.43
N LEU A 33 3.81 15.73 -8.40
CA LEU A 33 2.79 14.94 -7.69
C LEU A 33 2.74 13.50 -8.23
N VAL A 34 2.72 13.33 -9.55
CA VAL A 34 2.71 12.02 -10.20
C VAL A 34 3.97 11.24 -9.86
N CYS A 35 5.15 11.87 -9.92
CA CYS A 35 6.41 11.23 -9.53
C CYS A 35 6.37 10.78 -8.07
N MET A 36 5.96 11.63 -7.14
CA MET A 36 5.92 11.33 -5.70
C MET A 36 4.99 10.16 -5.41
N ILE A 37 3.76 10.17 -5.93
CA ILE A 37 2.80 9.08 -5.76
C ILE A 37 3.32 7.80 -6.40
N THR A 38 3.83 7.86 -7.63
CA THR A 38 4.31 6.68 -8.36
C THR A 38 5.49 6.02 -7.65
N TYR A 39 6.50 6.79 -7.24
CA TYR A 39 7.65 6.23 -6.51
C TYR A 39 7.26 5.67 -5.15
N THR A 40 6.34 6.31 -4.44
CA THR A 40 5.82 5.79 -3.17
C THR A 40 5.10 4.46 -3.36
N LEU A 41 4.24 4.35 -4.39
CA LEU A 41 3.56 3.12 -4.77
C LEU A 41 4.55 2.01 -5.14
N LEU A 42 5.54 2.31 -5.99
CA LEU A 42 6.56 1.37 -6.43
C LEU A 42 7.38 0.82 -5.26
N PHE A 43 7.84 1.72 -4.39
CA PHE A 43 8.64 1.34 -3.22
C PHE A 43 7.85 0.46 -2.26
N SER A 44 6.60 0.84 -1.96
CA SER A 44 5.72 0.07 -1.07
C SER A 44 5.43 -1.33 -1.64
N LEU A 45 5.13 -1.43 -2.93
CA LEU A 45 4.92 -2.72 -3.61
C LEU A 45 6.19 -3.58 -3.64
N THR A 46 7.35 -2.99 -3.87
CA THR A 46 8.63 -3.71 -3.90
C THR A 46 8.97 -4.30 -2.53
N VAL A 47 8.82 -3.50 -1.47
CA VAL A 47 9.07 -3.95 -0.09
C VAL A 47 8.09 -5.06 0.31
N THR A 48 6.80 -4.87 0.06
CA THR A 48 5.78 -5.85 0.43
C THR A 48 5.88 -7.14 -0.38
N SER A 49 6.29 -7.08 -1.65
CA SER A 49 6.37 -8.23 -2.54
C SER A 49 7.35 -9.31 -2.07
N PHE A 50 8.41 -8.92 -1.36
CA PHE A 50 9.38 -9.87 -0.83
C PHE A 50 8.75 -10.85 0.17
N LEU A 51 7.90 -10.36 1.07
CA LEU A 51 7.23 -11.21 2.07
C LEU A 51 5.86 -11.70 1.62
N SER A 52 5.18 -11.01 0.72
CA SER A 52 3.81 -11.27 0.30
C SER A 52 3.58 -12.74 -0.13
N MET A 53 4.46 -13.30 -0.95
CA MET A 53 4.35 -14.69 -1.42
C MET A 53 4.49 -15.70 -0.27
N VAL A 54 5.44 -15.46 0.64
CA VAL A 54 5.67 -16.33 1.80
C VAL A 54 4.51 -16.24 2.78
N VAL A 55 4.03 -15.02 3.05
CA VAL A 55 2.89 -14.77 3.92
C VAL A 55 1.62 -15.41 3.36
N THR A 56 1.37 -15.29 2.06
CA THR A 56 0.21 -15.93 1.41
C THR A 56 0.28 -17.45 1.55
N ARG A 57 1.48 -18.05 1.44
CA ARG A 57 1.66 -19.47 1.65
C ARG A 57 1.41 -19.85 3.10
N PHE A 58 1.99 -19.12 4.05
CA PHE A 58 1.76 -19.33 5.47
C PHE A 58 0.26 -19.29 5.83
N ILE A 59 -0.46 -18.29 5.33
CA ILE A 59 -1.91 -18.17 5.57
C ILE A 59 -2.65 -19.37 5.01
N ALA A 60 -2.33 -19.82 3.79
CA ALA A 60 -2.97 -20.97 3.18
C ALA A 60 -2.76 -22.26 4.03
N ASP A 61 -1.57 -22.44 4.58
CA ASP A 61 -1.26 -23.57 5.45
C ASP A 61 -2.01 -23.44 6.81
N MET A 62 -2.09 -22.25 7.40
CA MET A 62 -2.85 -22.01 8.64
C MET A 62 -4.36 -22.23 8.45
N LEU A 63 -4.91 -21.78 7.31
CA LEU A 63 -6.31 -22.02 6.97
C LEU A 63 -6.60 -23.52 6.76
N TYR A 64 -5.67 -24.26 6.15
CA TYR A 64 -5.79 -25.69 5.95
C TYR A 64 -5.72 -26.48 7.28
N GLU A 65 -4.88 -26.02 8.22
CA GLU A 65 -4.74 -26.60 9.56
C GLU A 65 -5.81 -26.12 10.57
N GLU A 66 -6.74 -25.27 10.12
CA GLU A 66 -7.80 -24.64 10.97
C GLU A 66 -7.26 -23.80 12.15
N LYS A 67 -6.02 -23.30 12.05
CA LYS A 67 -5.34 -22.48 13.05
C LYS A 67 -5.57 -20.97 12.80
N TYR A 68 -6.81 -20.53 12.88
CA TYR A 68 -7.21 -19.14 12.58
C TYR A 68 -6.65 -18.12 13.57
N ASP A 69 -6.34 -18.53 14.79
CA ASP A 69 -5.78 -17.70 15.85
C ASP A 69 -4.37 -17.19 15.57
N MET A 70 -3.63 -17.86 14.66
CA MET A 70 -2.27 -17.48 14.29
C MET A 70 -2.21 -16.44 13.16
N VAL A 71 -3.30 -16.17 12.48
CA VAL A 71 -3.33 -15.32 11.28
C VAL A 71 -3.17 -13.85 11.64
N LEU A 72 -3.96 -13.30 12.58
CA LEU A 72 -3.85 -11.91 13.00
C LEU A 72 -2.49 -11.54 13.62
N PRO A 73 -1.91 -12.34 14.53
CA PRO A 73 -0.57 -12.07 15.04
C PRO A 73 0.49 -12.03 13.93
N SER A 74 0.41 -12.95 12.95
CA SER A 74 1.34 -12.95 11.81
C SER A 74 1.20 -11.72 10.91
N PHE A 75 -0.02 -11.18 10.77
CA PHE A 75 -0.27 -9.93 10.04
C PHE A 75 0.48 -8.77 10.69
N TRP A 76 0.36 -8.57 11.99
CA TRP A 76 1.07 -7.50 12.69
C TRP A 76 2.59 -7.71 12.71
N GLY A 77 3.03 -8.96 12.85
CA GLY A 77 4.45 -9.31 12.78
C GLY A 77 5.07 -8.99 11.41
N SER A 78 4.43 -9.42 10.32
CA SER A 78 4.91 -9.14 8.97
C SER A 78 4.84 -7.65 8.62
N THR A 79 3.74 -6.97 9.00
CA THR A 79 3.58 -5.53 8.82
C THR A 79 4.69 -4.76 9.55
N GLY A 80 5.01 -5.12 10.80
CA GLY A 80 6.07 -4.49 11.57
C GLY A 80 7.44 -4.60 10.88
N ILE A 81 7.81 -5.78 10.37
CA ILE A 81 9.06 -5.98 9.64
C ILE A 81 9.09 -5.14 8.35
N MET A 82 7.99 -5.16 7.56
CA MET A 82 7.90 -4.39 6.32
C MET A 82 7.98 -2.89 6.56
N LEU A 83 7.31 -2.37 7.59
CA LEU A 83 7.32 -0.94 7.94
C LEU A 83 8.71 -0.49 8.41
N VAL A 84 9.37 -1.26 9.26
CA VAL A 84 10.69 -0.88 9.78
C VAL A 84 11.73 -0.97 8.67
N ALA A 85 11.87 -2.11 8.02
CA ALA A 85 12.88 -2.30 6.97
C ALA A 85 12.60 -1.40 5.75
N GLY A 86 11.36 -1.38 5.27
CA GLY A 86 10.95 -0.57 4.14
C GLY A 86 10.99 0.92 4.43
N GLY A 87 10.56 1.34 5.63
CA GLY A 87 10.58 2.74 6.06
C GLY A 87 12.00 3.31 6.15
N ILE A 88 12.97 2.52 6.63
CA ILE A 88 14.39 2.91 6.63
C ILE A 88 14.89 3.08 5.19
N LEU A 89 14.66 2.10 4.33
CA LEU A 89 15.11 2.15 2.93
C LEU A 89 14.46 3.31 2.17
N TYR A 90 13.16 3.50 2.33
CA TYR A 90 12.43 4.57 1.68
C TYR A 90 12.81 5.95 2.25
N GLY A 91 13.02 6.06 3.57
CA GLY A 91 13.52 7.28 4.21
C GLY A 91 14.90 7.70 3.68
N ILE A 92 15.82 6.74 3.52
CA ILE A 92 17.12 6.98 2.89
C ILE A 92 16.93 7.50 1.46
N PHE A 93 16.08 6.86 0.66
CA PHE A 93 15.76 7.30 -0.70
C PHE A 93 15.23 8.75 -0.72
N LEU A 94 14.31 9.11 0.18
CA LEU A 94 13.74 10.46 0.27
C LEU A 94 14.80 11.53 0.61
N ILE A 95 15.76 11.21 1.49
CA ILE A 95 16.86 12.11 1.82
C ILE A 95 17.70 12.42 0.58
N PHE A 96 18.00 11.42 -0.25
CA PHE A 96 18.78 11.59 -1.47
C PHE A 96 17.98 12.19 -2.64
N SER A 97 16.65 12.12 -2.61
CA SER A 97 15.79 12.67 -3.68
C SER A 97 15.75 14.20 -3.71
N GLY A 98 16.17 14.87 -2.62
CA GLY A 98 16.08 16.33 -2.51
C GLY A 98 14.65 16.86 -2.32
N ALA A 99 13.69 16.00 -1.98
CA ALA A 99 12.31 16.41 -1.67
C ALA A 99 12.26 17.35 -0.47
N GLY A 100 11.33 18.29 -0.49
CA GLY A 100 11.06 19.16 0.67
C GLY A 100 10.73 18.32 1.90
N LEU A 101 11.05 18.83 3.09
CA LEU A 101 10.84 18.09 4.34
C LEU A 101 9.37 17.68 4.52
N LEU A 102 8.45 18.58 4.21
CA LEU A 102 7.01 18.34 4.35
C LEU A 102 6.52 17.30 3.35
N ASP A 103 6.92 17.43 2.09
CA ASP A 103 6.59 16.48 1.02
C ASP A 103 7.18 15.10 1.31
N GLY A 104 8.43 15.05 1.79
CA GLY A 104 9.09 13.81 2.20
C GLY A 104 8.34 13.11 3.35
N LEU A 105 7.89 13.86 4.36
CA LEU A 105 7.09 13.31 5.46
C LEU A 105 5.72 12.79 4.98
N LEU A 106 5.05 13.50 4.09
CA LEU A 106 3.79 13.06 3.50
C LEU A 106 3.97 11.78 2.66
N CYS A 107 5.05 11.71 1.88
CA CYS A 107 5.39 10.50 1.13
C CYS A 107 5.72 9.32 2.04
N LEU A 108 6.45 9.55 3.14
CA LEU A 108 6.76 8.50 4.11
C LEU A 108 5.49 8.00 4.83
N TRP A 109 4.59 8.91 5.17
CA TRP A 109 3.28 8.58 5.72
C TRP A 109 2.47 7.71 4.74
N LEU A 110 2.34 8.15 3.50
CA LEU A 110 1.65 7.41 2.44
C LEU A 110 2.29 6.04 2.19
N PHE A 111 3.62 5.95 2.21
CA PHE A 111 4.36 4.69 2.13
C PHE A 111 3.94 3.71 3.23
N GLY A 112 3.83 4.19 4.47
CA GLY A 112 3.39 3.38 5.60
C GLY A 112 1.98 2.83 5.40
N GLU A 113 1.03 3.68 5.02
CA GLU A 113 -0.36 3.27 4.74
C GLU A 113 -0.44 2.24 3.62
N LEU A 114 0.26 2.47 2.51
CA LEU A 114 0.32 1.55 1.38
C LEU A 114 0.91 0.19 1.77
N THR A 115 2.00 0.19 2.54
CA THR A 115 2.65 -1.05 3.00
C THR A 115 1.70 -1.90 3.82
N VAL A 116 0.97 -1.29 4.77
CA VAL A 116 -0.04 -2.01 5.58
C VAL A 116 -1.18 -2.51 4.70
N THR A 117 -1.68 -1.67 3.80
CA THR A 117 -2.78 -2.01 2.89
C THR A 117 -2.42 -3.17 1.96
N TRP A 118 -1.24 -3.15 1.32
CA TRP A 118 -0.80 -4.26 0.45
C TRP A 118 -0.64 -5.57 1.21
N ASN A 119 -0.11 -5.50 2.45
CA ASN A 119 -0.04 -6.67 3.31
C ASN A 119 -1.44 -7.18 3.68
N ALA A 120 -2.35 -6.31 4.11
CA ALA A 120 -3.74 -6.67 4.43
C ALA A 120 -4.45 -7.32 3.25
N MET A 121 -4.29 -6.77 2.04
CA MET A 121 -4.85 -7.34 0.82
C MET A 121 -4.33 -8.77 0.53
N SER A 122 -3.07 -9.07 0.86
CA SER A 122 -2.53 -10.44 0.72
C SER A 122 -3.28 -11.43 1.61
N TYR A 123 -3.64 -11.02 2.83
CA TYR A 123 -4.44 -11.82 3.76
C TYR A 123 -5.90 -11.97 3.30
N ILE A 124 -6.54 -10.88 2.88
CA ILE A 124 -7.94 -10.91 2.40
C ILE A 124 -8.06 -11.70 1.10
N THR A 125 -7.05 -11.65 0.23
CA THR A 125 -7.00 -12.45 -1.00
C THR A 125 -6.95 -13.95 -0.69
N ALA A 126 -6.27 -14.37 0.37
CA ALA A 126 -6.23 -15.78 0.79
C ALA A 126 -7.62 -16.30 1.20
N ILE A 127 -8.49 -15.45 1.75
CA ILE A 127 -9.89 -15.75 2.09
C ILE A 127 -10.80 -15.68 0.85
N LYS A 128 -10.30 -15.14 -0.27
CA LYS A 128 -11.06 -14.93 -1.52
C LYS A 128 -12.18 -13.89 -1.43
N ASP A 129 -12.13 -12.95 -0.47
CA ASP A 129 -13.08 -11.83 -0.39
C ASP A 129 -12.66 -10.67 -1.32
N TYR A 130 -12.82 -10.91 -2.61
CA TYR A 130 -12.54 -9.90 -3.64
C TYR A 130 -13.54 -8.73 -3.63
N ARG A 131 -14.74 -8.93 -3.08
CA ARG A 131 -15.75 -7.87 -2.99
C ARG A 131 -15.35 -6.85 -1.93
N GLY A 132 -14.85 -7.29 -0.78
CA GLY A 132 -14.32 -6.41 0.26
C GLY A 132 -13.21 -5.51 -0.28
N ILE A 133 -12.23 -6.10 -0.98
CA ILE A 133 -11.11 -5.37 -1.59
C ILE A 133 -11.61 -4.34 -2.63
N MET A 134 -12.55 -4.70 -3.50
CA MET A 134 -13.07 -3.77 -4.51
C MET A 134 -13.86 -2.61 -3.89
N LEU A 135 -14.60 -2.86 -2.82
CA LEU A 135 -15.34 -1.83 -2.10
C LEU A 135 -14.41 -0.88 -1.36
N SER A 136 -13.35 -1.38 -0.68
CA SER A 136 -12.37 -0.55 0.01
C SER A 136 -11.63 0.37 -0.97
N PHE A 137 -11.23 -0.14 -2.14
CA PHE A 137 -10.63 0.67 -3.20
C PHE A 137 -11.58 1.73 -3.75
N THR A 138 -12.84 1.37 -4.00
CA THR A 138 -13.85 2.33 -4.50
C THR A 138 -14.09 3.44 -3.49
N ALA A 139 -14.19 3.09 -2.20
CA ALA A 139 -14.31 4.07 -1.12
C ALA A 139 -13.08 5.00 -1.05
N ALA A 140 -11.87 4.44 -1.18
CA ALA A 140 -10.64 5.22 -1.22
C ALA A 140 -10.65 6.26 -2.35
N ILE A 141 -11.04 5.87 -3.56
CA ILE A 141 -11.11 6.79 -4.70
C ILE A 141 -12.10 7.92 -4.44
N VAL A 142 -13.33 7.60 -4.01
CA VAL A 142 -14.36 8.60 -3.73
C VAL A 142 -13.89 9.59 -2.67
N ILE A 143 -13.30 9.09 -1.59
CA ILE A 143 -12.81 9.93 -0.48
C ILE A 143 -11.61 10.78 -0.92
N THR A 144 -10.69 10.24 -1.71
CA THR A 144 -9.59 11.02 -2.29
C THR A 144 -10.11 12.20 -3.11
N PHE A 145 -11.13 11.98 -3.95
CA PHE A 145 -11.70 13.06 -4.75
C PHE A 145 -12.39 14.12 -3.90
N ILE A 146 -13.19 13.70 -2.92
CA ILE A 146 -13.90 14.64 -2.04
C ILE A 146 -12.90 15.45 -1.21
N SER A 147 -11.95 14.79 -0.55
CA SER A 147 -10.94 15.45 0.27
C SER A 147 -10.02 16.35 -0.56
N GLY A 148 -9.59 15.91 -1.75
CA GLY A 148 -8.80 16.72 -2.66
C GLY A 148 -9.51 18.00 -3.10
N TRP A 149 -10.78 17.90 -3.46
CA TRP A 149 -11.59 19.06 -3.81
C TRP A 149 -11.72 20.04 -2.64
N VAL A 150 -12.01 19.54 -1.44
CA VAL A 150 -12.16 20.37 -0.23
C VAL A 150 -10.83 21.08 0.12
N LEU A 151 -9.70 20.34 0.11
CA LEU A 151 -8.39 20.91 0.45
C LEU A 151 -7.95 21.98 -0.54
N LEU A 152 -8.23 21.79 -1.84
CA LEU A 152 -7.96 22.79 -2.87
C LEU A 152 -8.82 24.04 -2.71
N MET A 153 -10.08 23.89 -2.31
CA MET A 153 -10.96 25.04 -1.99
C MET A 153 -10.49 25.83 -0.76
N LEU A 154 -9.82 25.17 0.19
CA LEU A 154 -9.21 25.82 1.36
C LEU A 154 -7.94 26.61 0.99
N GLY A 155 -7.48 26.55 -0.25
CA GLY A 155 -6.32 27.29 -0.72
C GLY A 155 -4.97 26.66 -0.37
N ILE A 156 -4.93 25.38 -0.03
CA ILE A 156 -3.69 24.64 0.21
C ILE A 156 -2.97 24.43 -1.14
N PRO A 157 -1.62 24.52 -1.18
CA PRO A 157 -0.87 24.29 -2.41
C PRO A 157 -1.21 22.93 -3.06
N HIS A 158 -1.25 22.87 -4.39
CA HIS A 158 -1.78 21.74 -5.15
C HIS A 158 -1.10 20.39 -4.83
N VAL A 159 0.23 20.41 -4.68
CA VAL A 159 0.99 19.16 -4.42
C VAL A 159 0.65 18.60 -3.06
N GLU A 160 0.72 19.40 -2.02
CA GLU A 160 0.44 19.03 -0.64
C GLU A 160 -1.04 18.63 -0.46
N ALA A 161 -1.97 19.45 -0.99
CA ALA A 161 -3.40 19.17 -0.92
C ALA A 161 -3.75 17.79 -1.53
N LEU A 162 -3.22 17.49 -2.70
CA LEU A 162 -3.52 16.24 -3.39
C LEU A 162 -2.76 15.04 -2.81
N LEU A 163 -1.53 15.23 -2.29
CA LEU A 163 -0.84 14.18 -1.53
C LEU A 163 -1.60 13.82 -0.24
N ILE A 164 -2.06 14.82 0.51
CA ILE A 164 -2.88 14.61 1.71
C ILE A 164 -4.19 13.91 1.33
N ALA A 165 -4.83 14.31 0.24
CA ALA A 165 -6.06 13.68 -0.23
C ALA A 165 -5.87 12.20 -0.57
N VAL A 166 -4.77 11.85 -1.23
CA VAL A 166 -4.42 10.46 -1.53
C VAL A 166 -4.15 9.68 -0.25
N ALA A 167 -3.40 10.26 0.70
CA ALA A 167 -3.16 9.63 2.00
C ALA A 167 -4.48 9.41 2.77
N VAL A 168 -5.38 10.38 2.84
CA VAL A 168 -6.70 10.20 3.46
C VAL A 168 -7.49 9.07 2.80
N GLY A 169 -7.48 8.98 1.47
CA GLY A 169 -8.14 7.90 0.74
C GLY A 169 -7.57 6.52 1.05
N TYR A 170 -6.25 6.38 1.01
CA TYR A 170 -5.58 5.11 1.36
C TYR A 170 -5.69 4.79 2.85
N GLY A 171 -5.72 5.79 3.73
CA GLY A 171 -5.98 5.61 5.15
C GLY A 171 -7.36 4.99 5.42
N VAL A 172 -8.39 5.43 4.70
CA VAL A 172 -9.73 4.81 4.77
C VAL A 172 -9.72 3.38 4.24
N MET A 173 -9.01 3.12 3.14
CA MET A 173 -8.84 1.76 2.61
C MET A 173 -8.16 0.85 3.63
N LEU A 174 -7.07 1.33 4.24
CA LEU A 174 -6.34 0.62 5.29
C LEU A 174 -7.25 0.25 6.45
N LEU A 175 -8.02 1.22 6.98
CA LEU A 175 -8.96 0.98 8.07
C LEU A 175 -10.02 -0.06 7.68
N TRP A 176 -10.56 0.04 6.47
CA TRP A 176 -11.55 -0.93 5.96
C TRP A 176 -10.97 -2.34 5.89
N ASP A 177 -9.79 -2.49 5.30
CA ASP A 177 -9.14 -3.79 5.13
C ASP A 177 -8.73 -4.41 6.48
N VAL A 178 -8.24 -3.60 7.43
CA VAL A 178 -7.94 -4.06 8.79
C VAL A 178 -9.22 -4.49 9.53
N ILE A 179 -10.32 -3.73 9.42
CA ILE A 179 -11.60 -4.12 10.01
C ILE A 179 -12.08 -5.46 9.43
N LEU A 180 -11.98 -5.65 8.12
CA LEU A 180 -12.33 -6.93 7.49
C LEU A 180 -11.49 -8.09 8.06
N LEU A 181 -10.19 -7.90 8.24
CA LEU A 181 -9.32 -8.94 8.84
C LEU A 181 -9.78 -9.30 10.26
N TYR A 182 -10.13 -8.32 11.08
CA TYR A 182 -10.64 -8.57 12.44
C TYR A 182 -12.02 -9.24 12.46
N GLN A 183 -12.83 -9.08 11.40
CA GLN A 183 -14.12 -9.77 11.26
C GLN A 183 -13.95 -11.24 10.88
N TYR A 184 -12.93 -11.55 10.09
CA TYR A 184 -12.71 -12.91 9.60
C TYR A 184 -11.87 -13.77 10.57
N PHE A 185 -10.96 -13.15 11.33
CA PHE A 185 -10.01 -13.89 12.14
C PHE A 185 -10.15 -13.55 13.63
N PRO A 186 -10.15 -14.57 14.51
CA PRO A 186 -10.15 -14.35 15.95
C PRO A 186 -8.82 -13.75 16.41
N GLN A 187 -8.86 -13.02 17.51
CA GLN A 187 -7.66 -12.48 18.13
C GLN A 187 -6.87 -13.61 18.78
N GLY A 188 -5.63 -13.80 18.32
CA GLY A 188 -4.66 -14.74 18.89
C GLY A 188 -3.55 -13.98 19.63
N GLU A 189 -3.05 -14.55 20.73
CA GLU A 189 -1.98 -13.90 21.52
C GLU A 189 -0.57 -14.34 21.10
N LYS A 190 -0.42 -15.43 20.35
CA LYS A 190 0.88 -16.06 20.08
C LYS A 190 1.11 -16.25 18.57
N GLY A 191 2.37 -16.11 18.17
CA GLY A 191 2.77 -16.53 16.82
C GLY A 191 3.07 -15.42 15.82
N ALA A 192 3.25 -14.17 16.27
CA ALA A 192 3.50 -13.01 15.38
C ALA A 192 4.65 -13.23 14.37
N PHE A 193 5.65 -14.00 14.72
CA PHE A 193 6.83 -14.24 13.88
C PHE A 193 6.94 -15.72 13.40
N LEU A 194 5.91 -16.53 13.57
CA LEU A 194 5.94 -17.92 13.11
C LEU A 194 6.13 -18.03 11.59
N PHE A 195 5.62 -17.10 10.82
CA PHE A 195 5.78 -17.06 9.37
C PHE A 195 7.26 -16.98 8.92
N LEU A 196 8.19 -16.55 9.80
CA LEU A 196 9.62 -16.52 9.49
C LEU A 196 10.20 -17.90 9.20
N ARG A 197 9.62 -18.97 9.78
CA ARG A 197 10.01 -20.35 9.44
C ARG A 197 9.68 -20.68 7.99
N TRP A 198 8.61 -20.10 7.45
CA TRP A 198 8.26 -20.26 6.04
C TRP A 198 9.20 -19.44 5.14
N VAL A 199 9.75 -18.32 5.63
CA VAL A 199 10.78 -17.58 4.88
C VAL A 199 12.01 -18.47 4.65
N ASP A 200 12.50 -19.16 5.65
CA ASP A 200 13.65 -20.07 5.52
C ASP A 200 13.40 -21.21 4.54
N GLN A 201 12.19 -21.79 4.56
CA GLN A 201 11.83 -22.89 3.67
C GLN A 201 11.51 -22.44 2.24
N PHE A 202 10.94 -21.26 2.08
CA PHE A 202 10.44 -20.73 0.81
C PHE A 202 11.17 -19.48 0.35
N LEU A 203 12.45 -19.33 0.71
CA LEU A 203 13.28 -18.20 0.28
C LEU A 203 13.29 -17.99 -1.26
N PRO A 204 13.33 -19.01 -2.12
CA PRO A 204 13.21 -18.84 -3.55
C PRO A 204 11.87 -18.20 -3.96
N LEU A 205 10.78 -18.48 -3.22
CA LEU A 205 9.46 -17.90 -3.48
C LEU A 205 9.44 -16.39 -3.15
N ALA A 206 10.12 -16.00 -2.06
CA ALA A 206 10.29 -14.59 -1.71
C ALA A 206 11.02 -13.82 -2.81
N PHE A 207 12.14 -14.35 -3.31
CA PHE A 207 12.88 -13.75 -4.43
C PHE A 207 12.07 -13.73 -5.72
N THR A 208 11.28 -14.76 -6.01
CA THR A 208 10.41 -14.80 -7.19
C THR A 208 9.39 -13.65 -7.13
N GLY A 209 8.70 -13.44 -6.02
CA GLY A 209 7.76 -12.33 -5.83
C GLY A 209 8.44 -10.97 -6.00
N PHE A 210 9.61 -10.81 -5.41
CA PHE A 210 10.40 -9.58 -5.50
C PHE A 210 10.82 -9.28 -6.95
N PHE A 211 11.41 -10.22 -7.67
CA PHE A 211 11.86 -10.02 -9.04
C PHE A 211 10.72 -9.83 -10.04
N ILE A 212 9.58 -10.50 -9.85
CA ILE A 212 8.39 -10.29 -10.68
C ILE A 212 7.93 -8.83 -10.59
N ASN A 213 7.82 -8.28 -9.37
CA ASN A 213 7.38 -6.90 -9.19
C ASN A 213 8.41 -5.89 -9.70
N ILE A 214 9.71 -6.08 -9.44
CA ILE A 214 10.74 -5.23 -10.03
C ILE A 214 10.69 -5.28 -11.56
N GLY A 215 10.54 -6.48 -12.16
CA GLY A 215 10.45 -6.64 -13.60
C GLY A 215 9.25 -5.94 -14.21
N LEU A 216 8.09 -5.99 -13.55
CA LEU A 216 6.88 -5.29 -14.01
C LEU A 216 7.05 -3.77 -14.01
N PHE A 217 7.83 -3.22 -13.08
CA PHE A 217 7.98 -1.78 -12.93
C PHE A 217 9.30 -1.23 -13.46
N ALA A 218 10.22 -2.09 -13.92
CA ALA A 218 11.51 -1.67 -14.45
C ALA A 218 11.39 -0.63 -15.58
N HIS A 219 10.34 -0.73 -16.42
CA HIS A 219 10.09 0.21 -17.52
C HIS A 219 9.64 1.61 -17.04
N LEU A 220 9.26 1.78 -15.77
CA LEU A 220 8.90 3.09 -15.22
C LEU A 220 10.11 3.83 -14.62
N VAL A 221 11.22 3.12 -14.42
CA VAL A 221 12.46 3.67 -13.84
C VAL A 221 13.49 4.00 -14.93
N ILE A 222 13.37 3.38 -16.11
CA ILE A 222 14.20 3.62 -17.30
C ILE A 222 13.54 4.69 -18.18
#